data_9b36cb39e730c855556cdac02f324014
#
_entry.id   9b36cb39e730c855556cdac02f324014
#
_cell.length_a   1.000
_cell.length_b   1.000
_cell.length_c   1.000
_cell.angle_alpha   90.00
_cell.angle_beta   90.00
_cell.angle_gamma   90.00
#
_symmetry.space_group_name_H-M   'P 1'
#
loop_
_entity.id
_entity.type
_entity.pdbx_description
1 polymer ?
#
loop_
_entity_poly.entity_id
_entity_poly.type
_entity_poly.pdbx_seq_one_letter_code
_entity_poly.pdbx_strand_id
1 'polypeptide(L)'
;MDDFRKLKFRTPPGIPGQTYKDIGIASVAMGGGDILPALEAGTIDAAEWCCPKPDMVFGFQKVLKHYYLQGLHQVVVNADFYITGTTYEKFSDHEKNSIKVAADASLMKSLARRILVNGEALHELTTVSYTHLTLPTNREV
;
A
#
# COMPACT_ATOMS: atom_id res chain seq x y z
N MET A 1 16.13 4.27 -13.22
CA MET A 1 16.54 4.44 -11.80
C MET A 1 17.00 5.86 -11.49
N ASP A 2 17.76 6.51 -12.37
CA ASP A 2 18.28 7.86 -12.10
C ASP A 2 17.21 8.94 -11.96
N ASP A 3 16.12 8.84 -12.72
CA ASP A 3 15.00 9.77 -12.59
C ASP A 3 14.22 9.56 -11.28
N PHE A 4 14.13 8.31 -10.82
CA PHE A 4 13.47 8.01 -9.55
C PHE A 4 14.24 8.58 -8.32
N ARG A 5 15.58 8.61 -8.42
CA ARG A 5 16.44 9.22 -7.37
C ARG A 5 16.31 10.73 -7.25
N LYS A 6 15.77 11.40 -8.27
CA LYS A 6 15.53 12.85 -8.24
C LYS A 6 14.26 13.24 -7.49
N LEU A 7 13.36 12.27 -7.23
CA LEU A 7 12.08 12.50 -6.57
C LEU A 7 12.22 12.54 -5.05
N LYS A 8 11.48 13.44 -4.42
CA LYS A 8 11.21 13.39 -2.99
C LYS A 8 10.08 12.40 -2.78
N PHE A 9 10.42 11.20 -2.32
CA PHE A 9 9.53 10.07 -2.32
C PHE A 9 9.02 9.74 -0.92
N ARG A 10 7.72 9.70 -0.75
CA ARG A 10 7.13 9.25 0.53
C ARG A 10 7.14 7.73 0.61
N THR A 11 7.58 7.23 1.75
CA THR A 11 7.52 5.81 2.10
C THR A 11 6.88 5.63 3.49
N PRO A 12 6.41 4.42 3.83
CA PRO A 12 6.10 4.12 5.22
C PRO A 12 7.38 4.13 6.06
N PRO A 13 7.27 4.36 7.38
CA PRO A 13 8.41 4.27 8.28
C PRO A 13 8.95 2.83 8.40
N GLY A 14 10.18 2.68 8.87
CA GLY A 14 10.82 1.38 9.13
C GLY A 14 11.56 0.82 7.93
N ILE A 15 11.57 -0.50 7.80
CA ILE A 15 12.35 -1.24 6.79
C ILE A 15 12.09 -0.75 5.36
N PRO A 16 10.84 -0.54 4.91
CA PRO A 16 10.60 -0.05 3.54
C PRO A 16 11.29 1.28 3.27
N GLY A 17 11.16 2.24 4.18
CA GLY A 17 11.84 3.54 4.02
C GLY A 17 13.36 3.42 3.96
N GLN A 18 13.95 2.50 4.72
CA GLN A 18 15.38 2.24 4.68
C GLN A 18 15.80 1.61 3.35
N THR A 19 15.04 0.64 2.83
CA THR A 19 15.30 0.02 1.52
C THR A 19 15.39 1.06 0.40
N TYR A 20 14.48 2.03 0.37
CA TYR A 20 14.53 3.11 -0.62
C TYR A 20 15.76 4.02 -0.46
N LYS A 21 16.15 4.34 0.78
CA LYS A 21 17.37 5.11 1.05
C LYS A 21 18.63 4.38 0.61
N ASP A 22 18.70 3.08 0.85
CA ASP A 22 19.87 2.25 0.51
C ASP A 22 20.13 2.20 -1.01
N ILE A 23 19.09 2.35 -1.82
CA ILE A 23 19.21 2.46 -3.29
C ILE A 23 19.33 3.92 -3.78
N GLY A 24 19.49 4.86 -2.87
CA GLY A 24 19.79 6.27 -3.18
C GLY A 24 18.57 7.14 -3.48
N ILE A 25 17.37 6.76 -3.01
CA ILE A 25 16.15 7.55 -3.17
C ILE A 25 15.95 8.46 -1.96
N ALA A 26 15.62 9.72 -2.18
CA ALA A 26 15.28 10.68 -1.12
C ALA A 26 13.92 10.33 -0.49
N SER A 27 13.95 9.39 0.46
CA SER A 27 12.76 8.84 1.12
C SER A 27 12.42 9.62 2.38
N VAL A 28 11.16 10.06 2.47
CA VAL A 28 10.58 10.72 3.64
C VAL A 28 9.47 9.85 4.22
N ALA A 29 9.59 9.51 5.50
CA ALA A 29 8.56 8.75 6.20
C ALA A 29 7.46 9.70 6.72
N MET A 30 6.20 9.41 6.37
CA MET A 30 5.05 10.15 6.91
C MET A 30 3.79 9.28 6.96
N GLY A 31 2.86 9.65 7.84
CA GLY A 31 1.57 9.01 7.99
C GLY A 31 0.67 9.18 6.76
N GLY A 32 -0.31 8.28 6.61
CA GLY A 32 -1.21 8.30 5.44
C GLY A 32 -2.00 9.60 5.29
N GLY A 33 -2.45 10.19 6.40
CA GLY A 33 -3.22 11.44 6.40
C GLY A 33 -2.45 12.66 5.90
N ASP A 34 -1.11 12.60 5.94
CA ASP A 34 -0.25 13.73 5.57
C ASP A 34 0.18 13.68 4.08
N ILE A 35 -0.04 12.55 3.40
CA ILE A 35 0.46 12.32 2.04
C ILE A 35 -0.19 13.27 1.04
N LEU A 36 -1.52 13.31 0.99
CA LEU A 36 -2.23 14.14 0.02
C LEU A 36 -1.93 15.63 0.20
N PRO A 37 -1.97 16.21 1.42
CA PRO A 37 -1.54 17.59 1.64
C PRO A 37 -0.08 17.85 1.22
N ALA A 38 0.82 16.91 1.45
CA ALA A 38 2.23 17.06 1.08
C ALA A 38 2.44 17.02 -0.45
N LEU A 39 1.67 16.20 -1.18
CA LEU A 39 1.65 16.18 -2.64
C LEU A 39 1.07 17.48 -3.22
N GLU A 40 -0.04 17.96 -2.67
CA GLU A 40 -0.67 19.23 -3.09
C GLU A 40 0.24 20.43 -2.85
N ALA A 41 0.98 20.44 -1.74
CA ALA A 41 1.95 21.49 -1.43
C ALA A 41 3.29 21.35 -2.18
N GLY A 42 3.52 20.28 -2.93
CA GLY A 42 4.78 20.02 -3.64
C GLY A 42 5.97 19.75 -2.71
N THR A 43 5.73 19.37 -1.45
CA THR A 43 6.78 19.01 -0.50
C THR A 43 7.32 17.60 -0.76
N ILE A 44 6.52 16.76 -1.41
CA ILE A 44 6.90 15.47 -1.99
C ILE A 44 6.42 15.38 -3.43
N ASP A 45 7.14 14.64 -4.26
CA ASP A 45 6.86 14.49 -5.70
C ASP A 45 6.12 13.18 -6.00
N ALA A 46 6.28 12.18 -5.15
CA ALA A 46 5.71 10.85 -5.32
C ALA A 46 5.49 10.16 -3.97
N ALA A 47 4.61 9.17 -3.95
CA ALA A 47 4.30 8.40 -2.75
C ALA A 47 4.06 6.93 -3.07
N GLU A 48 4.52 6.07 -2.19
CA GLU A 48 4.09 4.69 -2.06
C GLU A 48 2.94 4.61 -1.05
N TRP A 49 1.90 3.83 -1.36
CA TRP A 49 0.82 3.62 -0.41
C TRP A 49 0.39 2.15 -0.32
N CYS A 50 -0.54 1.69 -1.14
CA CYS A 50 -1.07 0.34 -0.94
C CYS A 50 -1.44 -0.37 -2.24
N CYS A 51 -2.61 -0.07 -2.77
CA CYS A 51 -3.22 -0.77 -3.89
C CYS A 51 -4.41 0.04 -4.45
N PRO A 52 -4.92 -0.28 -5.66
CA PRO A 52 -5.83 0.60 -6.39
C PRO A 52 -7.01 1.15 -5.59
N LYS A 53 -7.72 0.33 -4.83
CA LYS A 53 -8.92 0.80 -4.11
C LYS A 53 -8.60 1.77 -2.98
N PRO A 54 -7.68 1.51 -2.05
CA PRO A 54 -7.22 2.50 -1.07
C PRO A 54 -6.64 3.76 -1.70
N ASP A 55 -5.81 3.63 -2.74
CA ASP A 55 -5.17 4.77 -3.41
C ASP A 55 -6.23 5.71 -3.99
N MET A 56 -7.27 5.15 -4.61
CA MET A 56 -8.40 5.91 -5.12
C MET A 56 -9.21 6.59 -4.01
N VAL A 57 -9.43 5.92 -2.88
CA VAL A 57 -10.15 6.50 -1.72
C VAL A 57 -9.39 7.68 -1.12
N PHE A 58 -8.06 7.62 -1.07
CA PHE A 58 -7.23 8.75 -0.65
C PHE A 58 -7.23 9.92 -1.63
N GLY A 59 -7.62 9.69 -2.88
CA GLY A 59 -7.74 10.74 -3.88
C GLY A 59 -6.43 11.09 -4.58
N PHE A 60 -5.42 10.23 -4.57
CA PHE A 60 -4.12 10.48 -5.21
C PHE A 60 -4.24 10.77 -6.70
N GLN A 61 -5.21 10.20 -7.39
CA GLN A 61 -5.51 10.46 -8.80
C GLN A 61 -5.91 11.91 -9.10
N LYS A 62 -6.22 12.70 -8.09
CA LYS A 62 -6.56 14.13 -8.28
C LYS A 62 -5.32 15.00 -8.43
N VAL A 63 -4.19 14.56 -7.89
CA VAL A 63 -2.93 15.34 -7.84
C VAL A 63 -1.80 14.68 -8.62
N LEU A 64 -1.80 13.36 -8.76
CA LEU A 64 -0.78 12.59 -9.48
C LEU A 64 -1.29 12.15 -10.84
N LYS A 65 -0.40 12.13 -11.86
CA LYS A 65 -0.73 11.75 -13.24
C LYS A 65 -0.23 10.36 -13.63
N HIS A 66 0.73 9.83 -12.88
CA HIS A 66 1.38 8.54 -13.17
C HIS A 66 1.11 7.56 -12.04
N TYR A 67 0.76 6.34 -12.40
CA TYR A 67 0.48 5.26 -11.47
C TYR A 67 1.27 4.02 -11.82
N TYR A 68 2.04 3.51 -10.86
CA TYR A 68 2.87 2.32 -10.99
C TYR A 68 2.34 1.24 -10.05
N LEU A 69 1.93 0.09 -10.59
CA LEU A 69 1.41 -1.03 -9.80
C LEU A 69 2.47 -1.83 -9.06
N GLN A 70 3.73 -1.63 -9.40
CA GLN A 70 4.83 -2.40 -8.84
C GLN A 70 5.37 -1.75 -7.57
N GLY A 71 5.35 -2.52 -6.46
CA GLY A 71 6.12 -2.19 -5.27
C GLY A 71 7.54 -2.72 -5.37
N LEU A 72 8.54 -1.88 -5.05
CA LEU A 72 9.94 -2.30 -5.02
C LEU A 72 10.32 -3.07 -3.75
N HIS A 73 9.62 -2.83 -2.65
CA HIS A 73 10.01 -3.32 -1.32
C HIS A 73 9.14 -4.46 -0.81
N GLN A 74 7.88 -4.54 -1.22
CA GLN A 74 6.96 -5.61 -0.83
C GLN A 74 5.82 -5.74 -1.83
N VAL A 75 5.35 -6.97 -2.03
CA VAL A 75 4.23 -7.29 -2.91
C VAL A 75 2.98 -7.73 -2.15
N VAL A 76 3.14 -8.05 -0.88
CA VAL A 76 2.06 -8.51 0.01
C VAL A 76 2.24 -7.88 1.38
N VAL A 77 1.12 -7.49 1.99
CA VAL A 77 1.04 -7.03 3.38
C VAL A 77 0.18 -8.00 4.16
N ASN A 78 0.73 -8.53 5.25
CA ASN A 78 -0.06 -9.25 6.24
C ASN A 78 -0.64 -8.26 7.24
N ALA A 79 -1.93 -8.37 7.52
CA ALA A 79 -2.57 -7.63 8.60
C ALA A 79 -2.76 -8.59 9.78
N ASP A 80 -1.89 -8.45 10.76
CA ASP A 80 -1.87 -9.33 11.91
C ASP A 80 -2.82 -8.84 12.99
N PHE A 81 -3.37 -9.79 13.74
CA PHE A 81 -4.21 -9.51 14.89
C PHE A 81 -3.44 -9.84 16.18
N TYR A 82 -3.22 -8.84 17.01
CA TYR A 82 -2.46 -8.98 18.25
C TYR A 82 -3.37 -8.92 19.48
N ILE A 83 -3.18 -9.87 20.41
CA ILE A 83 -3.82 -9.89 21.71
C ILE A 83 -2.73 -9.92 22.78
N THR A 84 -2.87 -9.12 23.84
CA THR A 84 -1.92 -9.19 24.96
C THR A 84 -1.98 -10.56 25.63
N GLY A 85 -0.84 -11.11 26.05
CA GLY A 85 -0.78 -12.42 26.70
C GLY A 85 -1.72 -12.54 27.88
N THR A 86 -1.74 -11.53 28.76
CA THR A 86 -2.64 -11.47 29.93
C THR A 86 -4.13 -11.48 29.59
N THR A 87 -4.52 -10.99 28.43
CA THR A 87 -5.90 -11.08 27.94
C THR A 87 -6.18 -12.45 27.33
N TYR A 88 -5.23 -12.95 26.51
CA TYR A 88 -5.37 -14.24 25.85
C TYR A 88 -5.47 -15.42 26.82
N GLU A 89 -4.73 -15.37 27.93
CA GLU A 89 -4.78 -16.38 28.99
C GLU A 89 -6.16 -16.49 29.70
N LYS A 90 -6.94 -15.41 29.67
CA LYS A 90 -8.29 -15.41 30.26
C LYS A 90 -9.34 -16.09 29.38
N PHE A 91 -9.05 -16.32 28.11
CA PHE A 91 -9.96 -16.98 27.20
C PHE A 91 -9.98 -18.49 27.42
N SER A 92 -11.17 -19.06 27.39
CA SER A 92 -11.38 -20.51 27.32
C SER A 92 -10.82 -21.06 25.99
N ASP A 93 -10.60 -22.36 25.93
CA ASP A 93 -10.15 -23.02 24.68
C ASP A 93 -11.15 -22.84 23.54
N HIS A 94 -12.46 -22.81 23.86
CA HIS A 94 -13.50 -22.54 22.88
C HIS A 94 -13.34 -21.11 22.28
N GLU A 95 -13.12 -20.10 23.11
CA GLU A 95 -12.95 -18.73 22.65
C GLU A 95 -11.65 -18.57 21.83
N LYS A 96 -10.55 -19.19 22.27
CA LYS A 96 -9.28 -19.19 21.52
C LYS A 96 -9.45 -19.83 20.14
N ASN A 97 -10.15 -20.97 20.06
CA ASN A 97 -10.43 -21.62 18.79
C ASN A 97 -11.38 -20.78 17.91
N SER A 98 -12.38 -20.14 18.50
CA SER A 98 -13.30 -19.25 17.77
C SER A 98 -12.58 -18.05 17.16
N ILE A 99 -11.63 -17.44 17.87
CA ILE A 99 -10.79 -16.35 17.36
C ILE A 99 -9.96 -16.82 16.16
N LYS A 100 -9.35 -18.01 16.27
CA LYS A 100 -8.55 -18.59 15.19
C LYS A 100 -9.39 -18.83 13.94
N VAL A 101 -10.53 -19.50 14.08
CA VAL A 101 -11.45 -19.77 12.96
C VAL A 101 -11.96 -18.47 12.32
N ALA A 102 -12.27 -17.47 13.13
CA ALA A 102 -12.71 -16.17 12.65
C ALA A 102 -11.59 -15.44 11.89
N ALA A 103 -10.35 -15.53 12.35
CA ALA A 103 -9.18 -14.95 11.68
C ALA A 103 -8.95 -15.61 10.30
N ASP A 104 -8.97 -16.94 10.23
CA ASP A 104 -8.81 -17.70 8.99
C ASP A 104 -9.94 -17.36 7.97
N ALA A 105 -11.19 -17.33 8.43
CA ALA A 105 -12.33 -16.97 7.60
C ALA A 105 -12.24 -15.51 7.11
N SER A 106 -11.80 -14.59 7.97
CA SER A 106 -11.62 -13.18 7.65
C SER A 106 -10.51 -12.98 6.61
N LEU A 107 -9.41 -13.72 6.73
CA LEU A 107 -8.32 -13.69 5.75
C LEU A 107 -8.81 -14.06 4.35
N MET A 108 -9.49 -15.19 4.21
CA MET A 108 -10.00 -15.66 2.92
C MET A 108 -11.03 -14.70 2.32
N LYS A 109 -11.95 -14.20 3.13
CA LYS A 109 -12.98 -13.25 2.70
C LYS A 109 -12.39 -11.91 2.30
N SER A 110 -11.38 -11.44 3.04
CA SER A 110 -10.65 -10.20 2.76
C SER A 110 -9.87 -10.31 1.45
N LEU A 111 -9.17 -11.42 1.23
CA LEU A 111 -8.41 -11.66 0.01
C LEU A 111 -9.32 -11.65 -1.23
N ALA A 112 -10.39 -12.43 -1.22
CA ALA A 112 -11.35 -12.48 -2.32
C ALA A 112 -11.96 -11.10 -2.63
N ARG A 113 -12.39 -10.38 -1.58
CA ARG A 113 -12.92 -9.03 -1.75
C ARG A 113 -11.89 -8.06 -2.30
N ARG A 114 -10.64 -8.13 -1.84
CA ARG A 114 -9.55 -7.25 -2.31
C ARG A 114 -9.25 -7.43 -3.78
N ILE A 115 -9.22 -8.66 -4.28
CA ILE A 115 -9.02 -8.93 -5.70
C ILE A 115 -10.12 -8.25 -6.53
N LEU A 116 -11.38 -8.41 -6.14
CA LEU A 116 -12.50 -7.79 -6.84
C LEU A 116 -12.42 -6.26 -6.84
N VAL A 117 -12.40 -5.65 -5.66
CA VAL A 117 -12.48 -4.18 -5.54
C VAL A 117 -11.23 -3.46 -6.07
N ASN A 118 -10.07 -4.10 -6.04
CA ASN A 118 -8.86 -3.54 -6.66
C ASN A 118 -8.91 -3.63 -8.19
N GLY A 119 -9.49 -4.69 -8.75
CA GLY A 119 -9.73 -4.79 -10.20
C GLY A 119 -10.67 -3.70 -10.70
N GLU A 120 -11.79 -3.50 -10.01
CA GLU A 120 -12.74 -2.41 -10.32
C GLU A 120 -12.09 -1.03 -10.22
N ALA A 121 -11.38 -0.76 -9.12
CA ALA A 121 -10.69 0.50 -8.91
C ALA A 121 -9.59 0.75 -9.94
N LEU A 122 -8.83 -0.28 -10.31
CA LEU A 122 -7.80 -0.17 -11.34
C LEU A 122 -8.42 0.18 -12.69
N HIS A 123 -9.51 -0.45 -13.06
CA HIS A 123 -10.23 -0.12 -14.30
C HIS A 123 -10.68 1.35 -14.30
N GLU A 124 -11.25 1.84 -13.21
CA GLU A 124 -11.66 3.23 -13.07
C GLU A 124 -10.46 4.19 -13.17
N LEU A 125 -9.37 3.91 -12.46
CA LEU A 125 -8.16 4.72 -12.48
C LEU A 125 -7.53 4.81 -13.89
N THR A 126 -7.57 3.72 -14.66
CA THR A 126 -7.01 3.69 -16.03
C THR A 126 -7.89 4.37 -17.06
N THR A 127 -9.21 4.38 -16.86
CA THR A 127 -10.14 4.97 -17.81
C THR A 127 -10.42 6.44 -17.58
N VAL A 128 -10.33 6.92 -16.33
CA VAL A 128 -10.83 8.26 -15.96
C VAL A 128 -9.71 9.19 -15.49
N SER A 129 -8.63 8.68 -14.87
CA SER A 129 -7.73 9.52 -14.08
C SER A 129 -6.29 9.51 -14.49
N TYR A 130 -5.74 8.39 -14.92
CA TYR A 130 -4.32 8.28 -15.26
C TYR A 130 -4.09 8.14 -16.75
N THR A 131 -3.30 9.05 -17.31
CA THR A 131 -2.89 9.01 -18.72
C THR A 131 -1.83 7.95 -19.00
N HIS A 132 -1.13 7.46 -17.97
CA HIS A 132 -0.07 6.45 -18.10
C HIS A 132 -0.14 5.45 -16.95
N LEU A 133 -0.61 4.25 -17.24
CA LEU A 133 -0.45 3.08 -16.40
C LEU A 133 0.77 2.30 -16.87
N THR A 134 1.79 2.21 -16.05
CA THR A 134 2.92 1.33 -16.34
C THR A 134 2.65 -0.03 -15.72
N LEU A 135 2.15 -0.96 -16.54
CA LEU A 135 2.16 -2.38 -16.21
C LEU A 135 3.59 -2.91 -16.42
N PRO A 136 4.00 -3.97 -15.70
CA PRO A 136 5.24 -4.65 -16.01
C PRO A 136 5.16 -5.20 -17.43
N THR A 137 5.70 -4.48 -18.38
CA THR A 137 5.97 -5.06 -19.69
C THR A 137 7.26 -5.85 -19.55
N ASN A 138 7.20 -7.17 -19.76
CA ASN A 138 8.38 -8.03 -19.98
C ASN A 138 9.09 -7.63 -21.29
N ARG A 139 9.49 -6.37 -21.40
CA ARG A 139 10.28 -5.88 -22.53
C ARG A 139 11.41 -5.05 -21.96
N GLU A 140 12.50 -5.69 -22.05
CA GLU A 140 13.92 -5.35 -22.08
C GLU A 140 14.69 -6.14 -21.01
N VAL A 141 15.06 -7.32 -21.40
CA VAL A 141 16.32 -7.95 -21.05
C VAL A 141 17.32 -7.53 -22.11
#